data_2a37b5bc8f66a85e83f15338e88d7809
#
_entry.id   2a37b5bc8f66a85e83f15338e88d7809
#
_cell.length_a   1.000
_cell.length_b   1.000
_cell.length_c   1.000
_cell.angle_alpha   90.00
_cell.angle_beta   90.00
_cell.angle_gamma   90.00
#
_symmetry.space_group_name_H-M   'P 1'
#
loop_
_entity.id
_entity.type
_entity.pdbx_description
1 polymer ?
#
loop_
_entity_poly.entity_id
_entity_poly.type
_entity_poly.pdbx_seq_one_letter_code
_entity_poly.pdbx_strand_id
1 'polypeptide(L)'
;MNNELTILGSGSAMPTFQNSPTGQIVELCDKSFLVDCGEGTQLKMRQLGVKTARLYTVLISHLHGDHCFGLIGLISTLGMMGRTQPLHIYAHADLEKLLRPLLDYHCQDLPYEVEFHAINPRKKEVIFEDRTLTIETIPLKHKVPTCGFLFTEHHRDKEPRKRYAYCSDTAYREQIVEQIAGVEVLFHEATYTEKDADKCKKHTHSTAKQAAQIAKLAGAGKLVIGHFSAREDDHQVFLNEAREVFKNTVLAVEKETIEL
;
A
#
# COMPACT_ATOMS: atom_id res chain seq x y z
N MET A 1 9.24 -20.18 -4.01
CA MET A 1 8.14 -19.28 -3.67
C MET A 1 8.73 -17.90 -3.64
N ASN A 2 8.26 -17.01 -4.52
CA ASN A 2 8.81 -15.65 -4.55
C ASN A 2 7.99 -14.81 -3.59
N ASN A 3 8.66 -14.24 -2.59
CA ASN A 3 8.08 -13.20 -1.75
C ASN A 3 8.47 -11.87 -2.39
N GLU A 4 7.50 -11.17 -2.97
CA GLU A 4 7.75 -10.06 -3.88
C GLU A 4 6.75 -8.91 -3.66
N LEU A 5 7.25 -7.71 -3.84
CA LEU A 5 6.48 -6.47 -3.92
C LEU A 5 6.53 -5.95 -5.35
N THR A 6 5.39 -5.84 -6.03
CA THR A 6 5.29 -5.24 -7.36
C THR A 6 4.60 -3.88 -7.28
N ILE A 7 5.27 -2.82 -7.76
CA ILE A 7 4.75 -1.46 -7.76
C ILE A 7 3.84 -1.25 -8.97
N LEU A 8 2.56 -0.94 -8.73
CA LEU A 8 1.56 -0.61 -9.76
C LEU A 8 1.43 0.88 -9.98
N GLY A 9 1.62 1.67 -8.92
CA GLY A 9 1.57 3.11 -8.96
C GLY A 9 2.30 3.71 -7.76
N SER A 10 3.05 4.78 -7.99
CA SER A 10 3.88 5.46 -6.99
C SER A 10 3.65 6.98 -6.93
N GLY A 11 2.65 7.49 -7.65
CA GLY A 11 2.29 8.91 -7.67
C GLY A 11 1.30 9.28 -6.57
N SER A 12 1.40 10.52 -6.09
CA SER A 12 0.53 11.13 -5.07
C SER A 12 -0.57 11.96 -5.71
N ALA A 13 -1.77 11.87 -5.18
CA ALA A 13 -2.96 12.66 -5.43
C ALA A 13 -3.55 12.52 -6.84
N MET A 14 -2.83 12.80 -7.91
CA MET A 14 -3.37 12.75 -9.25
C MET A 14 -2.54 11.88 -10.19
N PRO A 15 -3.18 11.18 -11.15
CA PRO A 15 -2.44 10.46 -12.19
C PRO A 15 -1.64 11.43 -13.06
N THR A 16 -0.44 11.04 -13.44
CA THR A 16 0.38 11.74 -14.42
C THR A 16 0.73 10.82 -15.59
N PHE A 17 1.36 11.34 -16.63
CA PHE A 17 1.85 10.48 -17.72
C PHE A 17 2.98 9.54 -17.27
N GLN A 18 3.68 9.91 -16.21
CA GLN A 18 4.83 9.16 -15.70
C GLN A 18 4.45 8.21 -14.57
N ASN A 19 3.52 8.62 -13.69
CA ASN A 19 3.17 7.87 -12.49
C ASN A 19 1.66 7.70 -12.36
N SER A 20 1.26 6.47 -12.10
CA SER A 20 -0.11 6.11 -11.73
C SER A 20 -0.36 6.38 -10.24
N PRO A 21 -1.62 6.58 -9.84
CA PRO A 21 -1.99 6.65 -8.43
C PRO A 21 -1.62 5.37 -7.68
N THR A 22 -1.58 5.48 -6.37
CA THR A 22 -1.03 4.47 -5.46
C THR A 22 -1.67 3.09 -5.62
N GLY A 23 -0.82 2.08 -5.74
CA GLY A 23 -1.20 0.68 -5.73
C GLY A 23 0.02 -0.23 -5.80
N GLN A 24 -0.04 -1.36 -5.09
CA GLN A 24 1.02 -2.37 -5.15
C GLN A 24 0.47 -3.77 -4.88
N ILE A 25 1.10 -4.77 -5.49
CA ILE A 25 0.86 -6.18 -5.19
C ILE A 25 1.92 -6.68 -4.23
N VAL A 26 1.47 -7.26 -3.13
CA VAL A 26 2.33 -7.96 -2.16
C VAL A 26 2.08 -9.46 -2.32
N GLU A 27 3.09 -10.20 -2.73
CA GLU A 27 3.06 -11.66 -2.81
C GLU A 27 3.85 -12.24 -1.65
N LEU A 28 3.15 -12.93 -0.73
CA LEU A 28 3.72 -13.59 0.44
C LEU A 28 3.01 -14.92 0.69
N CYS A 29 3.76 -15.96 1.03
CA CYS A 29 3.20 -17.26 1.40
C CYS A 29 2.22 -17.83 0.35
N ASP A 30 2.53 -17.69 -0.95
CA ASP A 30 1.69 -18.07 -2.10
C ASP A 30 0.34 -17.33 -2.19
N LYS A 31 0.19 -16.21 -1.50
CA LYS A 31 -0.98 -15.33 -1.54
C LYS A 31 -0.62 -14.00 -2.16
N SER A 32 -1.57 -13.41 -2.87
CA SER A 32 -1.46 -12.06 -3.45
C SER A 32 -2.43 -11.11 -2.76
N PHE A 33 -1.92 -9.98 -2.33
CA PHE A 33 -2.66 -8.89 -1.71
C PHE A 33 -2.50 -7.64 -2.57
N LEU A 34 -3.58 -6.93 -2.86
CA LEU A 34 -3.51 -5.59 -3.40
C LEU A 34 -3.55 -4.60 -2.24
N VAL A 35 -2.55 -3.75 -2.13
CA VAL A 35 -2.50 -2.66 -1.15
C VAL A 35 -2.71 -1.36 -1.89
N ASP A 36 -3.79 -0.69 -1.57
CA ASP A 36 -4.39 0.44 -2.26
C ASP A 36 -4.74 0.15 -3.72
N CYS A 37 -5.73 0.88 -4.23
CA CYS A 37 -6.29 0.69 -5.56
C CYS A 37 -6.65 2.04 -6.16
N GLY A 38 -5.66 2.81 -6.55
CA GLY A 38 -5.85 4.07 -7.26
C GLY A 38 -6.42 3.87 -8.66
N GLU A 39 -6.81 4.95 -9.31
CA GLU A 39 -7.37 4.93 -10.65
C GLU A 39 -6.45 4.21 -11.64
N GLY A 40 -6.99 3.32 -12.46
CA GLY A 40 -6.23 2.57 -13.46
C GLY A 40 -5.45 1.35 -12.95
N THR A 41 -5.51 1.03 -11.66
CA THR A 41 -4.80 -0.11 -11.06
C THR A 41 -5.05 -1.42 -11.82
N GLN A 42 -6.32 -1.71 -12.21
CA GLN A 42 -6.65 -2.92 -12.97
C GLN A 42 -5.96 -2.97 -14.35
N LEU A 43 -5.73 -1.82 -14.98
CA LEU A 43 -5.00 -1.76 -16.25
C LEU A 43 -3.52 -2.10 -16.05
N LYS A 44 -2.90 -1.56 -15.01
CA LYS A 44 -1.50 -1.88 -14.66
C LYS A 44 -1.33 -3.35 -14.32
N MET A 45 -2.24 -3.93 -13.53
CA MET A 45 -2.24 -5.36 -13.22
C MET A 45 -2.29 -6.21 -14.49
N ARG A 46 -3.11 -5.84 -15.47
CA ARG A 46 -3.20 -6.54 -16.77
C ARG A 46 -1.94 -6.38 -17.60
N GLN A 47 -1.36 -5.18 -17.65
CA GLN A 47 -0.10 -4.91 -18.37
C GLN A 47 1.06 -5.74 -17.83
N LEU A 48 1.09 -5.98 -16.52
CA LEU A 48 2.14 -6.76 -15.83
C LEU A 48 1.83 -8.26 -15.76
N GLY A 49 0.67 -8.70 -16.25
CA GLY A 49 0.29 -10.11 -16.20
C GLY A 49 0.06 -10.63 -14.79
N VAL A 50 -0.36 -9.75 -13.85
CA VAL A 50 -0.66 -10.16 -12.48
C VAL A 50 -1.73 -11.26 -12.46
N LYS A 51 -1.45 -12.35 -11.75
CA LYS A 51 -2.35 -13.51 -11.65
C LYS A 51 -3.56 -13.20 -10.75
N THR A 52 -4.56 -12.52 -11.30
CA THR A 52 -5.75 -12.09 -10.56
C THR A 52 -6.53 -13.23 -9.90
N ALA A 53 -6.36 -14.48 -10.36
CA ALA A 53 -6.93 -15.67 -9.73
C ALA A 53 -6.39 -15.93 -8.31
N ARG A 54 -5.23 -15.39 -7.95
CA ARG A 54 -4.63 -15.48 -6.60
C ARG A 54 -4.91 -14.25 -5.75
N LEU A 55 -5.53 -13.22 -6.30
CA LEU A 55 -5.90 -12.01 -5.58
C LEU A 55 -7.23 -12.23 -4.84
N TYR A 56 -7.16 -12.56 -3.56
CA TYR A 56 -8.35 -12.73 -2.71
C TYR A 56 -8.63 -11.51 -1.83
N THR A 57 -7.63 -10.67 -1.62
CA THR A 57 -7.69 -9.61 -0.60
C THR A 57 -7.18 -8.28 -1.15
N VAL A 58 -7.96 -7.23 -0.91
CA VAL A 58 -7.58 -5.83 -1.13
C VAL A 58 -7.55 -5.13 0.23
N LEU A 59 -6.48 -4.39 0.49
CA LEU A 59 -6.26 -3.60 1.71
C LEU A 59 -6.24 -2.13 1.33
N ILE A 60 -7.15 -1.32 1.86
CA ILE A 60 -7.21 0.12 1.58
C ILE A 60 -6.77 0.89 2.82
N SER A 61 -5.69 1.63 2.69
CA SER A 61 -5.08 2.39 3.77
C SER A 61 -5.96 3.53 4.27
N HIS A 62 -6.61 4.25 3.36
CA HIS A 62 -7.56 5.33 3.62
C HIS A 62 -8.41 5.67 2.38
N LEU A 63 -9.36 6.62 2.54
CA LEU A 63 -10.36 6.88 1.51
C LEU A 63 -10.10 8.14 0.66
N HIS A 64 -8.84 8.55 0.46
CA HIS A 64 -8.54 9.49 -0.61
C HIS A 64 -8.64 8.78 -1.98
N GLY A 65 -9.01 9.53 -3.02
CA GLY A 65 -9.32 8.96 -4.32
C GLY A 65 -8.16 8.21 -4.97
N ASP A 66 -6.95 8.72 -4.84
CA ASP A 66 -5.72 8.12 -5.35
C ASP A 66 -5.36 6.77 -4.68
N HIS A 67 -6.08 6.36 -3.63
CA HIS A 67 -5.95 5.07 -2.96
C HIS A 67 -7.13 4.13 -3.17
N CYS A 68 -8.30 4.61 -3.67
CA CYS A 68 -9.50 3.76 -3.75
C CYS A 68 -10.36 3.92 -5.01
N PHE A 69 -10.17 4.95 -5.85
CA PHE A 69 -11.05 5.18 -7.02
C PHE A 69 -10.96 4.07 -8.09
N GLY A 70 -9.90 3.27 -8.10
CA GLY A 70 -9.76 2.12 -8.99
C GLY A 70 -10.62 0.92 -8.63
N LEU A 71 -11.18 0.86 -7.41
CA LEU A 71 -11.88 -0.32 -6.91
C LEU A 71 -13.08 -0.72 -7.73
N ILE A 72 -13.96 0.20 -8.09
CA ILE A 72 -15.16 -0.11 -8.89
C ILE A 72 -14.77 -0.71 -10.25
N GLY A 73 -13.74 -0.15 -10.89
CA GLY A 73 -13.22 -0.65 -12.16
C GLY A 73 -12.55 -2.02 -12.01
N LEU A 74 -11.79 -2.24 -10.94
CA LEU A 74 -11.17 -3.54 -10.63
C LEU A 74 -12.24 -4.61 -10.41
N ILE A 75 -13.23 -4.37 -9.55
CA ILE A 75 -14.30 -5.30 -9.23
C ILE A 75 -15.06 -5.72 -10.49
N SER A 76 -15.49 -4.75 -11.30
CA SER A 76 -16.16 -5.00 -12.57
C SER A 76 -15.28 -5.82 -13.54
N THR A 77 -14.01 -5.45 -13.68
CA THR A 77 -13.04 -6.14 -14.55
C THR A 77 -12.83 -7.59 -14.12
N LEU A 78 -12.70 -7.87 -12.83
CA LEU A 78 -12.56 -9.24 -12.31
C LEU A 78 -13.79 -10.11 -12.62
N GLY A 79 -15.00 -9.53 -12.55
CA GLY A 79 -16.23 -10.20 -12.95
C GLY A 79 -16.24 -10.57 -14.43
N MET A 80 -15.89 -9.60 -15.30
CA MET A 80 -15.78 -9.83 -16.76
C MET A 80 -14.69 -10.86 -17.13
N MET A 81 -13.67 -11.02 -16.28
CA MET A 81 -12.64 -12.05 -16.44
C MET A 81 -13.05 -13.43 -15.89
N GLY A 82 -14.29 -13.59 -15.43
CA GLY A 82 -14.86 -14.87 -14.99
C GLY A 82 -14.46 -15.25 -13.56
N ARG A 83 -14.15 -14.29 -12.70
CA ARG A 83 -13.91 -14.57 -11.29
C ARG A 83 -15.17 -15.13 -10.64
N THR A 84 -15.03 -16.22 -9.85
CA THR A 84 -16.13 -16.84 -9.08
C THR A 84 -15.84 -16.89 -7.58
N GLN A 85 -14.59 -16.63 -7.17
CA GLN A 85 -14.19 -16.64 -5.76
C GLN A 85 -14.45 -15.27 -5.12
N PRO A 86 -14.84 -15.21 -3.85
CA PRO A 86 -15.06 -13.96 -3.13
C PRO A 86 -13.84 -13.02 -3.20
N LEU A 87 -14.08 -11.72 -3.16
CA LEU A 87 -13.06 -10.69 -3.01
C LEU A 87 -13.25 -10.00 -1.66
N HIS A 88 -12.28 -10.16 -0.77
CA HIS A 88 -12.29 -9.54 0.55
C HIS A 88 -11.64 -8.15 0.49
N ILE A 89 -12.34 -7.11 0.95
CA ILE A 89 -11.85 -5.73 0.98
C ILE A 89 -11.80 -5.26 2.42
N TYR A 90 -10.59 -5.04 2.95
CA TYR A 90 -10.35 -4.49 4.28
C TYR A 90 -10.14 -2.98 4.16
N ALA A 91 -11.01 -2.19 4.78
CA ALA A 91 -10.98 -0.74 4.69
C ALA A 91 -11.73 -0.08 5.85
N HIS A 92 -11.60 1.25 5.97
CA HIS A 92 -12.51 2.03 6.83
C HIS A 92 -13.97 1.75 6.45
N ALA A 93 -14.86 1.64 7.45
CA ALA A 93 -16.26 1.24 7.28
C ALA A 93 -17.06 2.10 6.28
N ASP A 94 -16.66 3.33 6.04
CA ASP A 94 -17.34 4.20 5.07
C ASP A 94 -17.11 3.79 3.63
N LEU A 95 -16.08 2.99 3.30
CA LEU A 95 -15.83 2.53 1.94
C LEU A 95 -17.02 1.75 1.38
N GLU A 96 -17.56 0.82 2.15
CA GLU A 96 -18.74 0.04 1.73
C GLU A 96 -19.93 0.93 1.42
N LYS A 97 -20.20 1.94 2.26
CA LYS A 97 -21.29 2.91 2.04
C LYS A 97 -21.14 3.69 0.74
N LEU A 98 -19.89 3.99 0.35
CA LEU A 98 -19.57 4.71 -0.88
C LEU A 98 -19.65 3.81 -2.12
N LEU A 99 -19.19 2.57 -2.03
CA LEU A 99 -19.10 1.66 -3.17
C LEU A 99 -20.38 0.85 -3.41
N ARG A 100 -21.12 0.48 -2.36
CA ARG A 100 -22.31 -0.36 -2.49
C ARG A 100 -23.32 0.16 -3.50
N PRO A 101 -23.72 1.46 -3.51
CA PRO A 101 -24.62 1.99 -4.51
C PRO A 101 -24.08 1.89 -5.94
N LEU A 102 -22.76 2.03 -6.12
CA LEU A 102 -22.12 1.87 -7.43
C LEU A 102 -22.12 0.42 -7.89
N LEU A 103 -21.85 -0.51 -6.98
CA LEU A 103 -21.89 -1.95 -7.26
C LEU A 103 -23.30 -2.39 -7.60
N ASP A 104 -24.31 -1.96 -6.84
CA ASP A 104 -25.71 -2.27 -7.04
C ASP A 104 -26.24 -1.75 -8.38
N TYR A 105 -25.71 -0.64 -8.88
CA TYR A 105 -26.10 -0.06 -10.16
C TYR A 105 -25.31 -0.64 -11.35
N HIS A 106 -23.99 -0.75 -11.23
CA HIS A 106 -23.12 -1.06 -12.37
C HIS A 106 -22.68 -2.54 -12.44
N CYS A 107 -22.84 -3.31 -11.35
CA CYS A 107 -22.32 -4.66 -11.21
C CYS A 107 -23.40 -5.64 -10.73
N GLN A 108 -24.65 -5.52 -11.23
CA GLN A 108 -25.81 -6.34 -10.79
C GLN A 108 -25.60 -7.84 -11.01
N ASP A 109 -24.94 -8.21 -12.11
CA ASP A 109 -24.69 -9.61 -12.49
C ASP A 109 -23.27 -10.07 -12.14
N LEU A 110 -22.71 -9.56 -11.05
CA LEU A 110 -21.36 -9.94 -10.64
C LEU A 110 -21.32 -11.43 -10.24
N PRO A 111 -20.48 -12.27 -10.89
CA PRO A 111 -20.49 -13.71 -10.66
C PRO A 111 -19.78 -14.15 -9.37
N TYR A 112 -19.42 -13.21 -8.50
CA TYR A 112 -18.75 -13.46 -7.22
C TYR A 112 -19.17 -12.44 -6.16
N GLU A 113 -18.92 -12.77 -4.89
CA GLU A 113 -19.24 -11.90 -3.77
C GLU A 113 -18.11 -10.91 -3.50
N VAL A 114 -18.47 -9.67 -3.15
CA VAL A 114 -17.56 -8.63 -2.64
C VAL A 114 -17.85 -8.46 -1.15
N GLU A 115 -16.90 -8.91 -0.33
CA GLU A 115 -17.01 -8.88 1.12
C GLU A 115 -16.21 -7.70 1.70
N PHE A 116 -16.90 -6.81 2.40
CA PHE A 116 -16.28 -5.67 3.07
C PHE A 116 -16.01 -5.99 4.53
N HIS A 117 -14.75 -5.83 4.94
CA HIS A 117 -14.28 -5.99 6.31
C HIS A 117 -13.87 -4.63 6.86
N ALA A 118 -14.68 -4.10 7.77
CA ALA A 118 -14.40 -2.81 8.41
C ALA A 118 -13.19 -2.92 9.34
N ILE A 119 -12.19 -2.06 9.13
CA ILE A 119 -11.02 -1.93 10.01
C ILE A 119 -11.06 -0.59 10.74
N ASN A 120 -10.36 -0.52 11.89
CA ASN A 120 -10.15 0.74 12.59
C ASN A 120 -8.75 1.30 12.33
N PRO A 121 -8.58 2.29 11.42
CA PRO A 121 -7.26 2.83 11.09
C PRO A 121 -6.52 3.51 12.25
N ARG A 122 -7.21 3.77 13.36
CA ARG A 122 -6.62 4.45 14.52
C ARG A 122 -6.07 3.49 15.59
N LYS A 123 -6.23 2.19 15.39
CA LYS A 123 -5.79 1.17 16.34
C LYS A 123 -4.84 0.19 15.64
N LYS A 124 -3.90 -0.35 16.41
CA LYS A 124 -3.18 -1.56 16.03
C LYS A 124 -4.11 -2.74 16.26
N GLU A 125 -4.44 -3.47 15.21
CA GLU A 125 -5.27 -4.68 15.28
C GLU A 125 -4.86 -5.68 14.20
N VAL A 126 -5.01 -6.96 14.49
CA VAL A 126 -4.86 -8.04 13.50
C VAL A 126 -6.13 -8.07 12.65
N ILE A 127 -5.98 -7.86 11.34
CA ILE A 127 -7.09 -7.86 10.38
C ILE A 127 -7.14 -9.13 9.53
N PHE A 128 -6.03 -9.84 9.41
CA PHE A 128 -5.94 -11.11 8.72
C PHE A 128 -4.95 -12.01 9.46
N GLU A 129 -5.30 -13.26 9.66
CA GLU A 129 -4.42 -14.27 10.26
C GLU A 129 -4.73 -15.66 9.71
N ASP A 130 -3.66 -16.37 9.33
CA ASP A 130 -3.69 -17.79 9.09
C ASP A 130 -2.43 -18.48 9.65
N ARG A 131 -2.16 -19.72 9.25
CA ARG A 131 -1.00 -20.47 9.78
C ARG A 131 0.35 -19.91 9.35
N THR A 132 0.41 -19.12 8.31
CA THR A 132 1.65 -18.69 7.65
C THR A 132 1.82 -17.18 7.61
N LEU A 133 0.76 -16.42 7.78
CA LEU A 133 0.77 -14.98 7.62
C LEU A 133 -0.18 -14.28 8.60
N THR A 134 0.29 -13.18 9.18
CA THR A 134 -0.53 -12.21 9.92
C THR A 134 -0.41 -10.85 9.26
N ILE A 135 -1.53 -10.12 9.16
CA ILE A 135 -1.56 -8.72 8.73
C ILE A 135 -2.16 -7.86 9.84
N GLU A 136 -1.41 -6.85 10.27
CA GLU A 136 -1.83 -5.90 11.29
C GLU A 136 -1.92 -4.49 10.72
N THR A 137 -2.84 -3.67 11.22
CA THR A 137 -2.89 -2.24 10.94
C THR A 137 -1.78 -1.49 11.68
N ILE A 138 -1.20 -0.48 11.03
CA ILE A 138 -0.22 0.47 11.60
C ILE A 138 -0.91 1.84 11.65
N PRO A 139 -1.31 2.38 12.83
CA PRO A 139 -1.96 3.69 12.90
C PRO A 139 -1.04 4.80 12.39
N LEU A 140 -1.45 5.51 11.35
CA LEU A 140 -0.72 6.61 10.73
C LEU A 140 -1.33 7.98 11.07
N LYS A 141 -0.63 9.05 10.71
CA LYS A 141 -1.06 10.44 10.99
C LYS A 141 -1.31 11.19 9.69
N HIS A 142 -2.58 11.25 9.30
CA HIS A 142 -3.01 11.97 8.11
C HIS A 142 -4.28 12.79 8.38
N LYS A 143 -4.80 13.53 7.38
CA LYS A 143 -6.00 14.36 7.47
C LYS A 143 -7.27 13.56 7.69
N VAL A 144 -7.32 12.37 7.09
CA VAL A 144 -8.40 11.40 7.25
C VAL A 144 -7.92 10.19 8.05
N PRO A 145 -8.81 9.35 8.60
CA PRO A 145 -8.40 8.11 9.26
C PRO A 145 -7.59 7.23 8.31
N THR A 146 -6.31 7.00 8.65
CA THR A 146 -5.33 6.31 7.80
C THR A 146 -4.55 5.30 8.62
N CYS A 147 -4.30 4.12 8.04
CA CYS A 147 -3.36 3.13 8.56
C CYS A 147 -2.44 2.60 7.46
N GLY A 148 -1.28 2.14 7.86
CA GLY A 148 -0.46 1.23 7.09
C GLY A 148 -0.79 -0.21 7.43
N PHE A 149 0.00 -1.13 6.85
CA PHE A 149 -0.16 -2.57 7.05
C PHE A 149 1.19 -3.23 7.33
N LEU A 150 1.23 -4.06 8.37
CA LEU A 150 2.38 -4.88 8.68
C LEU A 150 2.06 -6.33 8.35
N PHE A 151 2.76 -6.87 7.37
CA PHE A 151 2.74 -8.28 7.00
C PHE A 151 3.83 -9.01 7.77
N THR A 152 3.48 -10.11 8.41
CA THR A 152 4.44 -10.98 9.11
C THR A 152 4.25 -12.42 8.65
N GLU A 153 5.24 -12.96 7.93
CA GLU A 153 5.31 -14.37 7.59
C GLU A 153 5.77 -15.17 8.82
N HIS A 154 5.16 -16.31 9.07
CA HIS A 154 5.47 -17.18 10.19
C HIS A 154 6.01 -18.53 9.73
N HIS A 155 6.92 -19.09 10.53
CA HIS A 155 7.25 -20.51 10.49
C HIS A 155 6.12 -21.35 11.09
N ARG A 156 6.24 -22.70 10.97
CA ARG A 156 5.28 -23.64 11.57
C ARG A 156 5.22 -23.54 13.10
N ASP A 157 6.30 -23.09 13.74
CA ASP A 157 6.41 -22.79 15.18
C ASP A 157 5.92 -21.39 15.56
N LYS A 158 5.37 -20.62 14.59
CA LYS A 158 4.91 -19.22 14.70
C LYS A 158 6.02 -18.19 14.92
N GLU A 159 7.28 -18.55 14.78
CA GLU A 159 8.36 -17.55 14.78
C GLU A 159 8.29 -16.68 13.51
N PRO A 160 8.48 -15.36 13.64
CA PRO A 160 8.47 -14.46 12.47
C PRO A 160 9.66 -14.79 11.56
N ARG A 161 9.40 -14.87 10.25
CA ARG A 161 10.41 -15.17 9.25
C ARG A 161 10.74 -13.96 8.39
N LYS A 162 9.71 -13.35 7.81
CA LYS A 162 9.83 -12.16 6.96
C LYS A 162 8.75 -11.15 7.32
N ARG A 163 9.10 -9.88 7.31
CA ARG A 163 8.18 -8.80 7.64
C ARG A 163 8.28 -7.69 6.62
N TYR A 164 7.14 -7.27 6.13
CA TYR A 164 6.98 -6.13 5.24
C TYR A 164 6.05 -5.10 5.88
N ALA A 165 6.46 -3.84 5.93
CA ALA A 165 5.61 -2.75 6.39
C ALA A 165 5.30 -1.76 5.26
N TYR A 166 4.02 -1.42 5.11
CA TYR A 166 3.52 -0.39 4.21
C TYR A 166 3.03 0.80 5.02
N CYS A 167 3.65 1.97 4.83
CA CYS A 167 3.30 3.22 5.49
C CYS A 167 3.14 4.32 4.43
N SER A 168 1.91 4.56 3.96
CA SER A 168 1.60 5.63 3.00
C SER A 168 0.65 6.64 3.60
N ASP A 169 0.83 7.92 3.23
CA ASP A 169 0.09 9.08 3.68
C ASP A 169 0.18 9.28 5.20
N THR A 170 1.34 9.69 5.62
CA THR A 170 1.59 10.00 7.03
C THR A 170 2.56 11.17 7.20
N ALA A 171 2.24 12.08 8.13
CA ALA A 171 3.26 12.94 8.69
C ALA A 171 4.29 12.10 9.45
N TYR A 172 5.51 12.60 9.60
CA TYR A 172 6.57 11.99 10.39
C TYR A 172 6.04 11.51 11.76
N ARG A 173 6.23 10.22 12.06
CA ARG A 173 5.63 9.57 13.23
C ARG A 173 6.51 8.48 13.80
N GLU A 174 7.28 8.81 14.85
CA GLU A 174 8.17 7.84 15.51
C GLU A 174 7.40 6.74 16.28
N GLN A 175 6.14 6.98 16.65
CA GLN A 175 5.32 6.01 17.39
C GLN A 175 5.11 4.68 16.66
N ILE A 176 5.35 4.63 15.33
CA ILE A 176 5.26 3.38 14.57
C ILE A 176 6.53 2.54 14.65
N VAL A 177 7.66 3.12 15.05
CA VAL A 177 9.00 2.50 15.02
C VAL A 177 9.03 1.17 15.76
N GLU A 178 8.47 1.10 16.96
CA GLU A 178 8.43 -0.13 17.76
C GLU A 178 7.65 -1.25 17.02
N GLN A 179 6.52 -0.91 16.37
CA GLN A 179 5.70 -1.89 15.67
C GLN A 179 6.38 -2.45 14.42
N ILE A 180 7.15 -1.63 13.72
CA ILE A 180 7.84 -2.02 12.48
C ILE A 180 9.34 -2.33 12.70
N ALA A 181 9.78 -2.50 13.95
CA ALA A 181 11.18 -2.77 14.25
C ALA A 181 11.68 -4.04 13.56
N GLY A 182 12.81 -3.94 12.87
CA GLY A 182 13.48 -5.06 12.20
C GLY A 182 12.73 -5.63 10.98
N VAL A 183 11.85 -4.87 10.32
CA VAL A 183 11.25 -5.32 9.05
C VAL A 183 12.30 -5.45 7.96
N GLU A 184 12.21 -6.49 7.14
CA GLU A 184 13.11 -6.68 6.00
C GLU A 184 12.94 -5.56 4.97
N VAL A 185 11.69 -5.19 4.67
CA VAL A 185 11.38 -4.10 3.75
C VAL A 185 10.35 -3.17 4.38
N LEU A 186 10.65 -1.88 4.39
CA LEU A 186 9.74 -0.80 4.72
C LEU A 186 9.40 -0.03 3.44
N PHE A 187 8.13 -0.01 3.02
CA PHE A 187 7.63 1.01 2.11
C PHE A 187 7.17 2.20 2.96
N HIS A 188 7.69 3.38 2.66
CA HIS A 188 7.26 4.61 3.33
C HIS A 188 7.05 5.73 2.30
N GLU A 189 5.96 6.49 2.46
CA GLU A 189 5.76 7.65 1.61
C GLU A 189 6.92 8.64 1.71
N ALA A 190 7.18 9.34 0.63
CA ALA A 190 8.13 10.44 0.52
C ALA A 190 7.58 11.47 -0.45
N THR A 191 6.44 12.06 -0.10
CA THR A 191 5.70 12.96 -1.00
C THR A 191 6.49 14.22 -1.34
N TYR A 192 7.37 14.63 -0.43
CA TYR A 192 8.17 15.85 -0.58
C TYR A 192 9.65 15.62 -0.27
N THR A 193 10.49 16.57 -0.69
CA THR A 193 11.87 16.72 -0.20
C THR A 193 11.91 17.76 0.94
N GLU A 194 13.05 17.88 1.63
CA GLU A 194 13.25 18.90 2.70
C GLU A 194 13.04 20.34 2.18
N LYS A 195 13.29 20.58 0.91
CA LYS A 195 12.98 21.85 0.23
C LYS A 195 11.50 22.25 0.41
N ASP A 196 10.60 21.29 0.49
CA ASP A 196 9.16 21.48 0.61
C ASP A 196 8.60 21.02 1.98
N ALA A 197 9.42 20.98 3.03
CA ALA A 197 9.04 20.52 4.37
C ALA A 197 7.83 21.26 4.97
N ASP A 198 7.62 22.54 4.64
CA ASP A 198 6.44 23.29 5.08
C ASP A 198 5.15 22.76 4.43
N LYS A 199 5.23 22.30 3.17
CA LYS A 199 4.10 21.65 2.48
C LYS A 199 3.78 20.31 3.14
N CYS A 200 4.80 19.55 3.55
CA CYS A 200 4.65 18.32 4.33
C CYS A 200 3.77 18.54 5.56
N LYS A 201 4.11 19.52 6.39
CA LYS A 201 3.34 19.81 7.61
C LYS A 201 1.90 20.19 7.29
N LYS A 202 1.70 21.05 6.27
CA LYS A 202 0.36 21.50 5.84
C LYS A 202 -0.51 20.36 5.32
N HIS A 203 0.06 19.41 4.61
CA HIS A 203 -0.65 18.31 3.96
C HIS A 203 -0.58 16.99 4.72
N THR A 204 0.14 16.95 5.86
CA THR A 204 0.32 15.75 6.69
C THR A 204 0.96 14.59 5.95
N HIS A 205 2.08 14.88 5.27
CA HIS A 205 2.95 13.93 4.58
C HIS A 205 4.35 13.93 5.17
N SER A 206 5.24 13.14 4.62
CA SER A 206 6.65 13.05 5.01
C SER A 206 7.58 13.51 3.89
N THR A 207 8.79 13.97 4.28
CA THR A 207 9.90 14.13 3.35
C THR A 207 10.65 12.82 3.16
N ALA A 208 11.43 12.71 2.09
CA ALA A 208 12.31 11.57 1.83
C ALA A 208 13.29 11.34 2.99
N LYS A 209 13.82 12.40 3.56
CA LYS A 209 14.69 12.37 4.74
C LYS A 209 13.98 11.83 5.98
N GLN A 210 12.72 12.23 6.21
CA GLN A 210 11.90 11.75 7.31
C GLN A 210 11.57 10.26 7.16
N ALA A 211 11.22 9.79 5.95
CA ALA A 211 11.05 8.38 5.66
C ALA A 211 12.32 7.57 5.99
N ALA A 212 13.49 8.08 5.59
CA ALA A 212 14.77 7.47 5.89
C ALA A 212 15.12 7.46 7.39
N GLN A 213 14.71 8.49 8.14
CA GLN A 213 14.85 8.52 9.60
C GLN A 213 14.02 7.41 10.27
N ILE A 214 12.78 7.21 9.84
CA ILE A 214 11.93 6.12 10.35
C ILE A 214 12.56 4.76 10.03
N ALA A 215 13.04 4.54 8.80
CA ALA A 215 13.72 3.29 8.42
C ALA A 215 14.94 3.01 9.29
N LYS A 216 15.76 4.04 9.57
CA LYS A 216 16.94 3.93 10.42
C LYS A 216 16.58 3.61 11.87
N LEU A 217 15.60 4.30 12.45
CA LEU A 217 15.13 4.09 13.81
C LEU A 217 14.53 2.69 14.00
N ALA A 218 13.79 2.21 13.00
CA ALA A 218 13.20 0.88 12.99
C ALA A 218 14.23 -0.25 12.75
N GLY A 219 15.44 0.07 12.30
CA GLY A 219 16.42 -0.93 11.90
C GLY A 219 15.94 -1.76 10.70
N ALA A 220 15.23 -1.14 9.76
CA ALA A 220 14.73 -1.81 8.56
C ALA A 220 15.89 -2.34 7.70
N GLY A 221 15.69 -3.48 7.03
CA GLY A 221 16.69 -4.01 6.10
C GLY A 221 16.82 -3.18 4.82
N LYS A 222 15.69 -2.75 4.25
CA LYS A 222 15.60 -1.94 3.03
C LYS A 222 14.46 -0.92 3.16
N LEU A 223 14.65 0.28 2.64
CA LEU A 223 13.61 1.30 2.49
C LEU A 223 13.22 1.43 1.03
N VAL A 224 11.92 1.36 0.75
CA VAL A 224 11.31 1.70 -0.54
C VAL A 224 10.56 3.00 -0.35
N ILE A 225 10.93 4.05 -1.07
CA ILE A 225 10.23 5.33 -1.03
C ILE A 225 9.35 5.51 -2.26
N GLY A 226 8.14 6.03 -2.06
CA GLY A 226 7.14 6.26 -3.11
C GLY A 226 6.15 7.34 -2.73
N HIS A 227 5.01 7.41 -3.44
CA HIS A 227 3.98 8.42 -3.26
C HIS A 227 4.51 9.83 -3.54
N PHE A 228 5.21 9.97 -4.68
CA PHE A 228 5.89 11.22 -5.04
C PHE A 228 4.91 12.29 -5.51
N SER A 229 5.15 13.53 -5.08
CA SER A 229 4.40 14.68 -5.57
C SER A 229 4.57 14.86 -7.08
N ALA A 230 3.47 15.03 -7.81
CA ALA A 230 3.47 15.32 -9.24
C ALA A 230 4.14 16.66 -9.64
N ARG A 231 4.70 17.41 -8.69
CA ARG A 231 5.41 18.67 -8.91
C ARG A 231 6.92 18.49 -9.10
N GLU A 232 7.42 17.28 -8.85
CA GLU A 232 8.84 16.94 -8.99
C GLU A 232 8.94 15.73 -9.93
N ASP A 233 9.45 15.98 -11.12
CA ASP A 233 9.58 14.95 -12.16
C ASP A 233 10.85 14.09 -11.97
N ASP A 234 11.88 14.65 -11.33
CA ASP A 234 13.13 13.92 -11.04
C ASP A 234 13.07 13.24 -9.67
N HIS A 235 12.64 11.99 -9.65
CA HIS A 235 12.59 11.22 -8.42
C HIS A 235 13.98 10.90 -7.82
N GLN A 236 15.07 11.14 -8.57
CA GLN A 236 16.42 10.93 -8.05
C GLN A 236 16.75 11.89 -6.89
N VAL A 237 16.11 13.07 -6.86
CA VAL A 237 16.30 14.02 -5.75
C VAL A 237 15.81 13.44 -4.41
N PHE A 238 14.69 12.71 -4.41
CA PHE A 238 14.18 12.03 -3.22
C PHE A 238 15.12 10.91 -2.77
N LEU A 239 15.63 10.12 -3.72
CA LEU A 239 16.55 9.02 -3.44
C LEU A 239 17.85 9.52 -2.83
N ASN A 240 18.42 10.58 -3.39
CA ASN A 240 19.66 11.18 -2.90
C ASN A 240 19.48 11.67 -1.46
N GLU A 241 18.41 12.42 -1.19
CA GLU A 241 18.08 12.93 0.15
C GLU A 241 17.88 11.80 1.17
N ALA A 242 17.13 10.75 0.81
CA ALA A 242 16.91 9.61 1.70
C ALA A 242 18.21 8.86 2.00
N ARG A 243 19.09 8.67 1.01
CA ARG A 243 20.36 7.95 1.15
C ARG A 243 21.41 8.66 2.00
N GLU A 244 21.27 9.95 2.23
CA GLU A 244 22.09 10.67 3.23
C GLU A 244 21.87 10.12 4.64
N VAL A 245 20.66 9.58 4.94
CA VAL A 245 20.28 9.09 6.26
C VAL A 245 20.26 7.56 6.32
N PHE A 246 19.72 6.91 5.27
CA PHE A 246 19.60 5.45 5.19
C PHE A 246 20.02 4.96 3.79
N LYS A 247 21.24 4.39 3.71
CA LYS A 247 21.88 4.04 2.44
C LYS A 247 21.12 3.00 1.62
N ASN A 248 20.53 1.98 2.27
CA ASN A 248 19.79 0.92 1.58
C ASN A 248 18.37 1.38 1.22
N THR A 249 18.28 2.47 0.46
CA THR A 249 17.03 3.04 -0.04
C THR A 249 16.94 2.86 -1.54
N VAL A 250 15.73 2.52 -2.03
CA VAL A 250 15.37 2.42 -3.44
C VAL A 250 14.09 3.19 -3.72
N LEU A 251 13.88 3.60 -4.97
CA LEU A 251 12.62 4.20 -5.42
C LEU A 251 11.57 3.10 -5.66
N ALA A 252 10.32 3.43 -5.41
CA ALA A 252 9.18 2.67 -5.89
C ALA A 252 8.98 2.97 -7.38
N VAL A 253 9.60 2.16 -8.25
CA VAL A 253 9.49 2.31 -9.70
C VAL A 253 8.36 1.42 -10.20
N GLU A 254 7.40 2.03 -10.94
CA GLU A 254 6.29 1.28 -11.50
C GLU A 254 6.78 0.15 -12.40
N LYS A 255 6.11 -1.00 -12.32
CA LYS A 255 6.40 -2.25 -13.03
C LYS A 255 7.66 -2.99 -12.55
N GLU A 256 8.39 -2.46 -11.60
CA GLU A 256 9.48 -3.18 -10.96
C GLU A 256 8.98 -4.04 -9.80
N THR A 257 9.69 -5.13 -9.58
CA THR A 257 9.47 -6.08 -8.49
C THR A 257 10.64 -6.01 -7.53
N ILE A 258 10.32 -5.94 -6.24
CA ILE A 258 11.30 -5.88 -5.14
C ILE A 258 11.15 -7.16 -4.33
N GLU A 259 12.24 -7.86 -4.08
CA GLU A 259 12.27 -9.04 -3.21
C GLU A 259 12.01 -8.62 -1.75
N LEU A 260 11.08 -9.37 -1.10
CA LEU A 260 10.71 -9.23 0.31
C LEU A 260 11.44 -10.24 1.20
#